data_faced0a5eac96aabfd33d84e70f7a2a2
#
_entry.id   faced0a5eac96aabfd33d84e70f7a2a2
#
_cell.length_a   1.000
_cell.length_b   1.000
_cell.length_c   1.000
_cell.angle_alpha   90.00
_cell.angle_beta   90.00
_cell.angle_gamma   90.00
#
_symmetry.space_group_name_H-M   'P 1'
#
loop_
_entity.id
_entity.type
_entity.pdbx_description
1 polymer ?
#
loop_
_entity_poly.entity_id
_entity_poly.type
_entity_poly.pdbx_seq_one_letter_code
_entity_poly.pdbx_strand_id
1 'polypeptide(L)'
;GSINYKNQVGRTDIKVRYEKEGKEEILSFTTEVLSYKMDYRTDLRNVIRDIEEEFAMLSYSFLKETYLTFRTADKDATDLIWWQIFRSCFDKITEASHLIINNPKRRLQTSVRYERAERMPYIPSELENEYEEFKDEPSHLYRMEEMYLSKDTVENRFLKYALSNIADRFKHVRKNVMKVLKADNVDMFKQIRRMDEDLTALSNDPFFRGIGAFKGFTQD
;
A
#
# COMPACT_ATOMS: atom_id res chain seq x y z
N GLY A 1 -19.71 47.66 4.02
CA GLY A 1 -18.41 47.27 4.54
C GLY A 1 -17.57 46.66 3.42
N SER A 2 -16.26 46.84 3.48
CA SER A 2 -15.31 46.22 2.53
C SER A 2 -14.66 45.03 3.20
N ILE A 3 -14.50 43.94 2.46
CA ILE A 3 -13.77 42.76 2.90
C ILE A 3 -12.38 42.82 2.27
N ASN A 4 -11.33 42.80 3.11
CA ASN A 4 -9.97 42.84 2.65
C ASN A 4 -9.32 41.45 2.88
N TYR A 5 -9.00 40.75 1.79
CA TYR A 5 -8.37 39.42 1.83
C TYR A 5 -6.85 39.46 2.04
N LYS A 6 -6.24 40.65 2.06
CA LYS A 6 -4.78 40.85 2.17
C LYS A 6 -4.03 39.99 1.12
N ASN A 7 -3.21 39.02 1.61
CA ASN A 7 -2.44 38.12 0.77
C ASN A 7 -3.04 36.69 0.72
N GLN A 8 -4.29 36.51 1.15
CA GLN A 8 -4.95 35.20 1.13
C GLN A 8 -5.52 34.96 -0.25
N VAL A 9 -5.23 33.77 -0.79
CA VAL A 9 -5.72 33.25 -2.07
C VAL A 9 -6.59 32.03 -1.79
N GLY A 10 -7.65 31.84 -2.56
CA GLY A 10 -8.52 30.67 -2.42
C GLY A 10 -9.99 31.03 -2.37
N ARG A 11 -10.82 30.07 -1.95
CA ARG A 11 -12.27 30.24 -1.86
C ARG A 11 -12.70 30.55 -0.43
N THR A 12 -13.59 31.50 -0.30
CA THR A 12 -14.17 31.93 0.98
C THR A 12 -15.67 32.01 0.86
N ASP A 13 -16.37 31.32 1.76
CA ASP A 13 -17.83 31.42 1.88
C ASP A 13 -18.20 32.56 2.79
N ILE A 14 -18.94 33.51 2.25
CA ILE A 14 -19.45 34.69 2.97
C ILE A 14 -20.94 34.46 3.21
N LYS A 15 -21.35 34.59 4.48
CA LYS A 15 -22.75 34.53 4.90
C LYS A 15 -23.16 35.92 5.42
N VAL A 16 -24.11 36.52 4.73
CA VAL A 16 -24.69 37.78 5.14
C VAL A 16 -26.05 37.50 5.73
N ARG A 17 -26.24 37.90 6.99
CA ARG A 17 -27.54 37.85 7.65
C ARG A 17 -28.19 39.24 7.53
N TYR A 18 -29.43 39.26 7.10
CA TYR A 18 -30.19 40.48 7.00
C TYR A 18 -31.64 40.23 7.40
N GLU A 19 -32.31 41.28 7.87
CA GLU A 19 -33.71 41.22 8.24
C GLU A 19 -34.56 41.78 7.10
N LYS A 20 -35.55 40.99 6.67
CA LYS A 20 -36.51 41.39 5.66
C LYS A 20 -37.93 41.05 6.18
N GLU A 21 -38.77 42.06 6.25
CA GLU A 21 -40.19 41.93 6.71
C GLU A 21 -40.31 41.24 8.09
N GLY A 22 -39.38 41.51 9.03
CA GLY A 22 -39.38 40.93 10.36
C GLY A 22 -38.89 39.47 10.42
N LYS A 23 -38.32 38.94 9.32
CA LYS A 23 -37.71 37.63 9.29
C LYS A 23 -36.20 37.71 8.98
N GLU A 24 -35.44 36.93 9.73
CA GLU A 24 -33.99 36.81 9.45
C GLU A 24 -33.76 35.93 8.23
N GLU A 25 -33.12 36.48 7.21
CA GLU A 25 -32.70 35.77 6.01
C GLU A 25 -31.18 35.66 5.93
N ILE A 26 -30.66 34.58 5.37
CA ILE A 26 -29.21 34.36 5.20
C ILE A 26 -28.92 34.25 3.71
N LEU A 27 -28.11 35.17 3.20
CA LEU A 27 -27.53 35.06 1.87
C LEU A 27 -26.14 34.45 1.98
N SER A 28 -25.91 33.36 1.27
CA SER A 28 -24.61 32.70 1.20
C SER A 28 -24.05 32.79 -0.23
N PHE A 29 -22.82 33.25 -0.34
CA PHE A 29 -22.11 33.29 -1.62
C PHE A 29 -20.63 32.95 -1.42
N THR A 30 -20.05 32.29 -2.41
CA THR A 30 -18.63 31.91 -2.42
C THR A 30 -17.86 32.91 -3.29
N THR A 31 -16.81 33.51 -2.72
CA THR A 31 -15.86 34.31 -3.46
C THR A 31 -14.56 33.55 -3.67
N GLU A 32 -13.98 33.67 -4.86
CA GLU A 32 -12.66 33.15 -5.18
C GLU A 32 -11.70 34.31 -5.34
N VAL A 33 -10.65 34.29 -4.51
CA VAL A 33 -9.57 35.29 -4.56
C VAL A 33 -8.43 34.69 -5.35
N LEU A 34 -8.16 35.24 -6.53
CA LEU A 34 -7.08 34.77 -7.41
C LEU A 34 -5.80 35.58 -7.13
N SER A 35 -4.66 34.91 -7.21
CA SER A 35 -3.37 35.59 -7.10
C SER A 35 -3.10 36.42 -8.34
N TYR A 36 -2.63 37.63 -8.13
CA TYR A 36 -2.17 38.52 -9.21
C TYR A 36 -0.87 38.01 -9.87
N LYS A 37 -0.03 37.28 -9.10
CA LYS A 37 1.31 36.87 -9.53
C LYS A 37 1.36 35.47 -10.08
N MET A 38 0.30 34.67 -9.93
CA MET A 38 0.26 33.25 -10.29
C MET A 38 -1.14 32.92 -10.79
N ASP A 39 -1.24 32.33 -11.97
CA ASP A 39 -2.49 31.75 -12.42
C ASP A 39 -2.76 30.48 -11.62
N TYR A 40 -3.74 30.57 -10.74
CA TYR A 40 -4.16 29.48 -9.85
C TYR A 40 -4.56 28.21 -10.60
N ARG A 41 -5.03 28.31 -11.86
CA ARG A 41 -5.51 27.16 -12.62
C ARG A 41 -4.39 26.43 -13.35
N THR A 42 -3.38 27.15 -13.83
CA THR A 42 -2.27 26.60 -14.63
C THR A 42 -0.98 26.52 -13.83
N ASP A 43 -0.55 27.62 -13.23
CA ASP A 43 0.73 27.68 -12.54
C ASP A 43 0.73 26.87 -11.25
N LEU A 44 -0.37 26.95 -10.44
CA LEU A 44 -0.49 26.15 -9.24
C LEU A 44 -0.46 24.65 -9.56
N ARG A 45 -1.12 24.24 -10.65
CA ARG A 45 -1.11 22.84 -11.08
C ARG A 45 0.30 22.38 -11.48
N ASN A 46 1.05 23.22 -12.17
CA ASN A 46 2.43 22.93 -12.54
C ASN A 46 3.34 22.84 -11.31
N VAL A 47 3.22 23.79 -10.38
CA VAL A 47 3.97 23.76 -9.11
C VAL A 47 3.64 22.50 -8.29
N ILE A 48 2.35 22.13 -8.20
CA ILE A 48 1.95 20.89 -7.52
C ILE A 48 2.58 19.70 -8.20
N ARG A 49 2.54 19.61 -9.54
CA ARG A 49 3.16 18.51 -10.28
C ARG A 49 4.66 18.41 -10.03
N ASP A 50 5.37 19.53 -10.08
CA ASP A 50 6.81 19.59 -9.85
C ASP A 50 7.18 19.18 -8.40
N ILE A 51 6.34 19.59 -7.43
CA ILE A 51 6.50 19.15 -6.03
C ILE A 51 6.16 17.64 -5.87
N GLU A 52 5.14 17.14 -6.60
CA GLU A 52 4.77 15.72 -6.57
C GLU A 52 5.86 14.82 -7.13
N GLU A 53 6.60 15.27 -8.13
CA GLU A 53 7.73 14.54 -8.70
C GLU A 53 8.89 14.41 -7.70
N GLU A 54 9.09 15.44 -6.86
CA GLU A 54 10.19 15.47 -5.88
C GLU A 54 9.74 14.94 -4.50
N PHE A 55 8.55 15.32 -4.01
CA PHE A 55 8.09 15.01 -2.64
C PHE A 55 6.57 14.85 -2.55
N ALA A 56 6.07 13.65 -2.83
CA ALA A 56 4.63 13.35 -2.82
C ALA A 56 3.89 13.76 -1.52
N MET A 57 4.57 13.73 -0.38
CA MET A 57 3.99 14.10 0.92
C MET A 57 3.84 15.62 1.09
N LEU A 58 4.68 16.43 0.44
CA LEU A 58 4.59 17.89 0.51
C LEU A 58 3.41 18.44 -0.31
N SER A 59 3.13 17.83 -1.46
CA SER A 59 1.95 18.21 -2.26
C SER A 59 0.65 17.96 -1.51
N TYR A 60 0.56 16.91 -0.73
CA TYR A 60 -0.59 16.62 0.13
C TYR A 60 -0.79 17.67 1.23
N SER A 61 0.28 18.04 1.92
CA SER A 61 0.23 19.07 2.96
C SER A 61 -0.19 20.43 2.37
N PHE A 62 0.36 20.79 1.23
CA PHE A 62 0.02 22.01 0.51
C PHE A 62 -1.44 22.04 0.04
N LEU A 63 -1.94 20.93 -0.53
CA LEU A 63 -3.34 20.80 -0.92
C LEU A 63 -4.27 20.89 0.28
N LYS A 64 -3.92 20.27 1.40
CA LYS A 64 -4.69 20.34 2.65
C LYS A 64 -4.80 21.75 3.18
N GLU A 65 -3.75 22.54 3.12
CA GLU A 65 -3.74 23.94 3.57
C GLU A 65 -4.47 24.87 2.61
N THR A 66 -4.41 24.61 1.31
CA THR A 66 -5.00 25.47 0.26
C THR A 66 -6.49 25.18 0.04
N TYR A 67 -6.92 23.93 0.22
CA TYR A 67 -8.33 23.52 0.11
C TYR A 67 -8.94 23.26 1.48
N LEU A 68 -8.95 24.24 2.32
CA LEU A 68 -9.32 24.20 3.75
C LEU A 68 -10.76 23.82 4.08
N THR A 69 -11.50 23.17 3.20
CA THR A 69 -12.81 22.59 3.52
C THR A 69 -13.07 21.29 2.81
N PHE A 70 -12.09 20.38 2.84
CA PHE A 70 -12.48 18.99 2.74
C PHE A 70 -13.21 18.63 4.03
N ARG A 71 -14.53 18.60 3.96
CA ARG A 71 -15.31 17.94 5.00
C ARG A 71 -14.72 16.55 5.16
N THR A 72 -14.34 16.18 6.38
CA THR A 72 -13.80 14.89 6.80
C THR A 72 -14.69 13.68 6.47
N ALA A 73 -15.75 13.87 5.70
CA ALA A 73 -16.72 12.86 5.30
C ALA A 73 -16.59 12.43 3.82
N ASP A 74 -15.69 13.01 3.03
CA ASP A 74 -15.61 12.67 1.60
C ASP A 74 -14.60 11.53 1.39
N LYS A 75 -15.14 10.29 1.34
CA LYS A 75 -14.35 9.08 1.04
C LYS A 75 -13.64 9.18 -0.32
N ASP A 76 -14.25 9.89 -1.27
CA ASP A 76 -13.71 10.04 -2.62
C ASP A 76 -12.46 10.93 -2.62
N ALA A 77 -12.42 11.98 -1.79
CA ALA A 77 -11.22 12.80 -1.60
C ALA A 77 -10.06 11.99 -0.99
N THR A 78 -10.36 11.13 -0.01
CA THR A 78 -9.36 10.26 0.61
C THR A 78 -8.78 9.25 -0.40
N ASP A 79 -9.61 8.72 -1.29
CA ASP A 79 -9.17 7.78 -2.32
C ASP A 79 -8.30 8.47 -3.39
N LEU A 80 -8.61 9.70 -3.78
CA LEU A 80 -7.78 10.48 -4.70
C LEU A 80 -6.41 10.81 -4.12
N ILE A 81 -6.35 11.16 -2.83
CA ILE A 81 -5.10 11.42 -2.12
C ILE A 81 -4.25 10.14 -2.06
N TRP A 82 -4.88 9.04 -1.65
CA TRP A 82 -4.20 7.74 -1.62
C TRP A 82 -3.65 7.38 -3.00
N TRP A 83 -4.44 7.60 -4.05
CA TRP A 83 -4.03 7.37 -5.43
C TRP A 83 -2.78 8.16 -5.81
N GLN A 84 -2.73 9.46 -5.51
CA GLN A 84 -1.58 10.30 -5.82
C GLN A 84 -0.31 9.84 -5.11
N ILE A 85 -0.40 9.57 -3.80
CA ILE A 85 0.73 9.04 -3.02
C ILE A 85 1.19 7.69 -3.58
N PHE A 86 0.24 6.78 -3.81
CA PHE A 86 0.55 5.46 -4.32
C PHE A 86 1.24 5.51 -5.69
N ARG A 87 0.72 6.33 -6.60
CA ARG A 87 1.30 6.54 -7.92
C ARG A 87 2.75 7.00 -7.85
N SER A 88 3.07 7.93 -6.96
CA SER A 88 4.43 8.45 -6.80
C SER A 88 5.42 7.44 -6.18
N CYS A 89 4.91 6.48 -5.40
CA CYS A 89 5.72 5.46 -4.75
C CYS A 89 5.74 4.11 -5.50
N PHE A 90 4.92 3.95 -6.54
CA PHE A 90 4.65 2.66 -7.17
C PHE A 90 5.93 1.98 -7.69
N ASP A 91 6.73 2.67 -8.46
CA ASP A 91 7.95 2.10 -9.05
C ASP A 91 8.95 1.69 -7.95
N LYS A 92 9.05 2.45 -6.86
CA LYS A 92 9.90 2.10 -5.69
C LYS A 92 9.38 0.86 -4.97
N ILE A 93 8.05 0.72 -4.84
CA ILE A 93 7.42 -0.46 -4.20
C ILE A 93 7.68 -1.71 -5.03
N THR A 94 7.50 -1.64 -6.34
CA THR A 94 7.73 -2.78 -7.25
C THR A 94 9.19 -3.18 -7.29
N GLU A 95 10.11 -2.22 -7.43
CA GLU A 95 11.55 -2.45 -7.42
C GLU A 95 12.01 -3.09 -6.09
N ALA A 96 11.62 -2.53 -4.95
CA ALA A 96 11.96 -3.08 -3.64
C ALA A 96 11.38 -4.50 -3.45
N SER A 97 10.17 -4.74 -3.94
CA SER A 97 9.54 -6.07 -3.88
C SER A 97 10.32 -7.10 -4.70
N HIS A 98 10.72 -6.75 -5.92
CA HIS A 98 11.55 -7.63 -6.75
C HIS A 98 12.93 -7.90 -6.13
N LEU A 99 13.56 -6.89 -5.50
CA LEU A 99 14.83 -7.09 -4.80
C LEU A 99 14.68 -8.12 -3.66
N ILE A 100 13.61 -8.05 -2.88
CA ILE A 100 13.37 -9.00 -1.78
C ILE A 100 13.04 -10.39 -2.32
N ILE A 101 12.20 -10.48 -3.37
CA ILE A 101 11.83 -11.77 -4.00
C ILE A 101 13.07 -12.48 -4.57
N ASN A 102 13.96 -11.74 -5.22
CA ASN A 102 15.18 -12.29 -5.83
C ASN A 102 16.26 -12.62 -4.78
N ASN A 103 16.30 -11.88 -3.66
CA ASN A 103 17.27 -12.09 -2.58
C ASN A 103 16.56 -12.26 -1.23
N PRO A 104 15.75 -13.32 -1.05
CA PRO A 104 14.92 -13.47 0.12
C PRO A 104 15.75 -13.73 1.37
N LYS A 105 15.32 -13.15 2.48
CA LYS A 105 15.84 -13.54 3.79
C LYS A 105 15.46 -14.99 4.07
N ARG A 106 16.42 -15.79 4.51
CA ARG A 106 16.22 -17.21 4.85
C ARG A 106 16.68 -17.43 6.29
N ARG A 107 16.05 -18.39 6.94
CA ARG A 107 16.47 -18.88 8.26
C ARG A 107 16.54 -20.40 8.28
N LEU A 108 17.41 -20.92 9.11
CA LEU A 108 17.49 -22.35 9.37
C LEU A 108 16.25 -22.77 10.16
N GLN A 109 15.60 -23.83 9.71
CA GLN A 109 14.45 -24.43 10.38
C GLN A 109 14.67 -25.93 10.45
N THR A 110 14.18 -26.54 11.55
CA THR A 110 14.17 -27.99 11.70
C THR A 110 12.85 -28.56 11.20
N SER A 111 12.92 -29.54 10.35
CA SER A 111 11.78 -30.38 9.93
C SER A 111 11.92 -31.73 10.59
N VAL A 112 10.83 -32.22 11.14
CA VAL A 112 10.75 -33.56 11.68
C VAL A 112 9.99 -34.44 10.67
N ARG A 113 10.60 -35.51 10.26
CA ARG A 113 9.94 -36.54 9.46
C ARG A 113 10.14 -37.89 10.10
N TYR A 114 9.20 -38.81 9.86
CA TYR A 114 9.28 -40.20 10.30
C TYR A 114 9.57 -41.08 9.11
N GLU A 115 10.68 -41.83 9.18
CA GLU A 115 11.11 -42.69 8.10
C GLU A 115 11.42 -44.11 8.60
N ARG A 116 11.24 -45.12 7.71
CA ARG A 116 11.68 -46.50 7.99
C ARG A 116 13.18 -46.58 7.76
N ALA A 117 13.84 -47.53 8.47
CA ALA A 117 15.27 -47.76 8.34
C ALA A 117 15.74 -47.92 6.89
N GLU A 118 14.97 -48.68 6.07
CA GLU A 118 15.26 -48.95 4.65
C GLU A 118 15.36 -47.68 3.77
N ARG A 119 14.74 -46.58 4.21
CA ARG A 119 14.72 -45.30 3.47
C ARG A 119 15.70 -44.26 4.00
N MET A 120 16.36 -44.58 5.12
CA MET A 120 17.36 -43.67 5.67
C MET A 120 18.67 -43.82 4.93
N PRO A 121 19.25 -42.72 4.40
CA PRO A 121 20.55 -42.78 3.70
C PRO A 121 21.70 -43.10 4.65
N TYR A 122 21.57 -42.82 5.92
CA TYR A 122 22.47 -43.14 7.03
C TYR A 122 21.67 -43.14 8.35
N ILE A 123 22.22 -43.79 9.37
CA ILE A 123 21.63 -43.78 10.71
C ILE A 123 22.33 -42.67 11.49
N PRO A 124 21.61 -41.62 11.92
CA PRO A 124 22.16 -40.60 12.79
C PRO A 124 22.62 -41.18 14.13
N SER A 125 23.70 -40.63 14.72
CA SER A 125 24.25 -41.09 15.99
C SER A 125 23.22 -41.05 17.13
N GLU A 126 22.30 -40.09 17.07
CA GLU A 126 21.23 -39.96 18.06
C GLU A 126 20.21 -41.10 18.00
N LEU A 127 20.13 -41.82 16.89
CA LEU A 127 19.20 -42.89 16.64
C LEU A 127 19.86 -44.31 16.68
N GLU A 128 21.17 -44.39 16.89
CA GLU A 128 21.88 -45.66 16.89
C GLU A 128 21.31 -46.68 17.90
N ASN A 129 21.01 -46.21 19.13
CA ASN A 129 20.45 -47.07 20.17
C ASN A 129 19.05 -47.56 19.81
N GLU A 130 18.19 -46.65 19.30
CA GLU A 130 16.84 -46.96 18.86
C GLU A 130 16.87 -47.93 17.65
N TYR A 131 17.83 -47.72 16.74
CA TYR A 131 18.02 -48.58 15.57
C TYR A 131 18.42 -50.01 15.99
N GLU A 132 19.33 -50.18 16.91
CA GLU A 132 19.75 -51.49 17.41
C GLU A 132 18.60 -52.22 18.15
N GLU A 133 17.74 -51.46 18.86
CA GLU A 133 16.59 -52.03 19.56
C GLU A 133 15.50 -52.53 18.60
N PHE A 134 15.22 -51.79 17.52
CA PHE A 134 14.11 -52.04 16.61
C PHE A 134 14.54 -52.51 15.21
N LYS A 135 15.81 -52.93 15.01
CA LYS A 135 16.34 -53.32 13.69
C LYS A 135 15.59 -54.48 13.04
N ASP A 136 14.98 -55.37 13.83
CA ASP A 136 14.21 -56.50 13.38
C ASP A 136 12.73 -56.18 13.14
N GLU A 137 12.32 -54.92 13.35
CA GLU A 137 10.97 -54.44 13.12
C GLU A 137 10.89 -53.53 11.87
N PRO A 138 10.61 -54.06 10.66
CA PRO A 138 10.59 -53.27 9.42
C PRO A 138 9.55 -52.13 9.38
N SER A 139 8.54 -52.21 10.26
CA SER A 139 7.46 -51.23 10.38
C SER A 139 7.81 -50.08 11.29
N HIS A 140 8.90 -50.15 12.06
CA HIS A 140 9.31 -49.08 12.98
C HIS A 140 9.64 -47.78 12.22
N LEU A 141 9.20 -46.65 12.77
CA LEU A 141 9.38 -45.32 12.20
C LEU A 141 10.31 -44.49 13.07
N TYR A 142 11.46 -44.15 12.54
CA TYR A 142 12.48 -43.35 13.21
C TYR A 142 12.21 -41.85 13.00
N ARG A 143 12.34 -41.09 14.08
CA ARG A 143 12.18 -39.64 14.06
C ARG A 143 13.45 -38.97 13.54
N MET A 144 13.42 -38.53 12.29
CA MET A 144 14.52 -37.85 11.64
C MET A 144 14.33 -36.33 11.76
N GLU A 145 15.37 -35.63 12.20
CA GLU A 145 15.42 -34.17 12.21
C GLU A 145 16.33 -33.68 11.08
N GLU A 146 15.78 -32.88 10.19
CA GLU A 146 16.52 -32.32 9.07
C GLU A 146 16.47 -30.81 9.14
N MET A 147 17.62 -30.18 9.08
CA MET A 147 17.73 -28.74 9.00
C MET A 147 17.66 -28.27 7.55
N TYR A 148 16.79 -27.31 7.26
CA TYR A 148 16.68 -26.74 5.93
C TYR A 148 16.55 -25.21 5.98
N LEU A 149 17.00 -24.55 4.90
CA LEU A 149 16.89 -23.12 4.76
C LEU A 149 15.48 -22.75 4.28
N SER A 150 14.67 -22.22 5.22
CA SER A 150 13.32 -21.77 4.94
C SER A 150 13.30 -20.30 4.55
N LYS A 151 12.51 -19.98 3.51
CA LYS A 151 12.15 -18.60 3.16
C LYS A 151 10.92 -18.09 3.91
N ASP A 152 10.29 -18.92 4.73
CA ASP A 152 9.15 -18.52 5.56
C ASP A 152 9.61 -17.77 6.81
N THR A 153 10.03 -16.52 6.61
CA THR A 153 10.50 -15.60 7.66
C THR A 153 9.47 -14.51 7.91
N VAL A 154 9.56 -13.83 9.05
CA VAL A 154 8.62 -12.74 9.41
C VAL A 154 8.65 -11.62 8.37
N GLU A 155 9.81 -11.29 7.84
CA GLU A 155 9.98 -10.26 6.83
C GLU A 155 9.31 -10.63 5.50
N ASN A 156 9.48 -11.87 5.05
CA ASN A 156 8.86 -12.33 3.81
C ASN A 156 7.33 -12.50 3.97
N ARG A 157 6.85 -12.90 5.15
CA ARG A 157 5.42 -12.89 5.50
C ARG A 157 4.86 -11.48 5.49
N PHE A 158 5.62 -10.50 6.02
CA PHE A 158 5.24 -9.09 5.99
C PHE A 158 5.13 -8.56 4.56
N LEU A 159 6.10 -8.86 3.68
CA LEU A 159 6.03 -8.48 2.27
C LEU A 159 4.77 -9.02 1.60
N LYS A 160 4.48 -10.31 1.78
CA LYS A 160 3.25 -10.95 1.27
C LYS A 160 1.99 -10.23 1.74
N TYR A 161 1.91 -9.94 3.04
CA TYR A 161 0.81 -9.22 3.65
C TYR A 161 0.67 -7.79 3.10
N ALA A 162 1.77 -7.06 3.03
CA ALA A 162 1.79 -5.67 2.53
C ALA A 162 1.33 -5.59 1.07
N LEU A 163 1.85 -6.45 0.19
CA LEU A 163 1.45 -6.50 -1.21
C LEU A 163 -0.03 -6.86 -1.38
N SER A 164 -0.54 -7.81 -0.60
CA SER A 164 -1.97 -8.16 -0.62
C SER A 164 -2.85 -6.96 -0.24
N ASN A 165 -2.51 -6.28 0.86
CA ASN A 165 -3.26 -5.10 1.31
C ASN A 165 -3.20 -3.94 0.30
N ILE A 166 -2.04 -3.70 -0.29
CA ILE A 166 -1.86 -2.70 -1.34
C ILE A 166 -2.73 -3.04 -2.55
N ALA A 167 -2.69 -4.29 -3.02
CA ALA A 167 -3.48 -4.74 -4.17
C ALA A 167 -4.99 -4.60 -3.92
N ASP A 168 -5.47 -4.96 -2.74
CA ASP A 168 -6.88 -4.85 -2.38
C ASP A 168 -7.31 -3.38 -2.27
N ARG A 169 -6.48 -2.53 -1.67
CA ARG A 169 -6.74 -1.09 -1.60
C ARG A 169 -6.72 -0.45 -2.99
N PHE A 170 -5.76 -0.84 -3.83
CA PHE A 170 -5.67 -0.37 -5.21
C PHE A 170 -6.93 -0.71 -6.01
N LYS A 171 -7.44 -1.94 -5.92
CA LYS A 171 -8.68 -2.35 -6.59
C LYS A 171 -9.87 -1.48 -6.18
N HIS A 172 -9.97 -1.16 -4.88
CA HIS A 172 -11.02 -0.28 -4.36
C HIS A 172 -10.89 1.14 -4.93
N VAL A 173 -9.72 1.75 -4.80
CA VAL A 173 -9.45 3.12 -5.26
C VAL A 173 -9.58 3.24 -6.76
N ARG A 174 -9.05 2.28 -7.53
CA ARG A 174 -9.19 2.22 -8.98
C ARG A 174 -10.64 2.36 -9.43
N LYS A 175 -11.56 1.63 -8.76
CA LYS A 175 -12.99 1.69 -9.09
C LYS A 175 -13.56 3.10 -8.93
N ASN A 176 -13.11 3.84 -7.91
CA ASN A 176 -13.59 5.21 -7.64
C ASN A 176 -12.90 6.23 -8.56
N VAL A 177 -11.59 6.12 -8.76
CA VAL A 177 -10.83 6.97 -9.69
C VAL A 177 -11.37 6.85 -11.12
N MET A 178 -11.66 5.63 -11.58
CA MET A 178 -12.20 5.41 -12.93
C MET A 178 -13.60 5.99 -13.15
N LYS A 179 -14.40 6.19 -12.11
CA LYS A 179 -15.71 6.87 -12.23
C LYS A 179 -15.58 8.38 -12.45
N VAL A 180 -14.49 8.98 -11.94
CA VAL A 180 -14.23 10.42 -12.00
C VAL A 180 -13.44 10.79 -13.25
N LEU A 181 -12.66 9.85 -13.79
CA LEU A 181 -11.86 10.07 -14.99
C LEU A 181 -12.75 10.22 -16.22
N LYS A 182 -12.52 11.30 -16.97
CA LYS A 182 -13.15 11.51 -18.28
C LYS A 182 -12.50 10.62 -19.33
N ALA A 183 -13.25 10.26 -20.35
CA ALA A 183 -12.81 9.38 -21.45
C ALA A 183 -11.52 9.86 -22.17
N ASP A 184 -11.21 11.14 -22.07
CA ASP A 184 -10.05 11.76 -22.75
C ASP A 184 -8.70 11.47 -22.06
N ASN A 185 -8.71 10.88 -20.87
CA ASN A 185 -7.48 10.60 -20.11
C ASN A 185 -6.87 9.23 -20.44
N VAL A 186 -6.60 8.98 -21.72
CA VAL A 186 -6.08 7.69 -22.22
C VAL A 186 -4.79 7.25 -21.51
N ASP A 187 -3.87 8.18 -21.23
CA ASP A 187 -2.60 7.85 -20.57
C ASP A 187 -2.78 7.43 -19.13
N MET A 188 -3.71 8.04 -18.39
CA MET A 188 -4.05 7.61 -17.03
C MET A 188 -4.66 6.21 -17.03
N PHE A 189 -5.52 5.87 -17.97
CA PHE A 189 -6.07 4.52 -18.11
C PHE A 189 -4.98 3.47 -18.37
N LYS A 190 -4.02 3.77 -19.26
CA LYS A 190 -2.87 2.90 -19.53
C LYS A 190 -2.02 2.70 -18.27
N GLN A 191 -1.75 3.78 -17.52
CA GLN A 191 -0.98 3.72 -16.28
C GLN A 191 -1.69 2.87 -15.21
N ILE A 192 -2.98 3.09 -14.99
CA ILE A 192 -3.78 2.29 -14.04
C ILE A 192 -3.74 0.81 -14.41
N ARG A 193 -3.88 0.50 -15.69
CA ARG A 193 -3.85 -0.89 -16.19
C ARG A 193 -2.49 -1.54 -15.93
N ARG A 194 -1.39 -0.86 -16.27
CA ARG A 194 -0.03 -1.34 -15.99
C ARG A 194 0.16 -1.63 -14.51
N MET A 195 -0.23 -0.69 -13.64
CA MET A 195 -0.12 -0.87 -12.19
C MET A 195 -0.93 -2.08 -11.69
N ASP A 196 -2.11 -2.32 -12.24
CA ASP A 196 -2.95 -3.48 -11.89
C ASP A 196 -2.29 -4.80 -12.31
N GLU A 197 -1.73 -4.85 -13.51
CA GLU A 197 -1.01 -6.00 -14.05
C GLU A 197 0.24 -6.31 -13.21
N ASP A 198 1.06 -5.30 -12.90
CA ASP A 198 2.28 -5.42 -12.09
C ASP A 198 1.98 -5.87 -10.65
N LEU A 199 0.98 -5.27 -9.98
CA LEU A 199 0.56 -5.69 -8.63
C LEU A 199 0.01 -7.11 -8.62
N THR A 200 -0.75 -7.47 -9.64
CA THR A 200 -1.30 -8.82 -9.75
C THR A 200 -0.19 -9.85 -9.95
N ALA A 201 0.79 -9.54 -10.79
CA ALA A 201 1.96 -10.40 -11.02
C ALA A 201 2.77 -10.57 -9.73
N LEU A 202 3.08 -9.46 -9.02
CA LEU A 202 3.81 -9.49 -7.76
C LEU A 202 3.06 -10.28 -6.67
N SER A 203 1.76 -10.05 -6.52
CA SER A 203 0.97 -10.72 -5.48
C SER A 203 0.83 -12.23 -5.70
N ASN A 204 0.87 -12.67 -6.97
CA ASN A 204 0.76 -14.06 -7.36
C ASN A 204 2.12 -14.73 -7.62
N ASP A 205 3.23 -14.06 -7.29
CA ASP A 205 4.56 -14.60 -7.53
C ASP A 205 4.72 -15.96 -6.86
N PRO A 206 5.29 -16.96 -7.57
CA PRO A 206 5.56 -18.31 -7.01
C PRO A 206 6.43 -18.28 -5.75
N PHE A 207 7.17 -17.22 -5.53
CA PHE A 207 7.94 -16.98 -4.31
C PHE A 207 7.08 -17.13 -3.05
N PHE A 208 5.84 -16.64 -3.09
CA PHE A 208 4.93 -16.65 -1.93
C PHE A 208 4.30 -18.01 -1.62
N ARG A 209 4.55 -19.02 -2.46
CA ARG A 209 4.13 -20.39 -2.16
C ARG A 209 4.93 -20.93 -0.96
N GLY A 210 4.21 -21.41 0.06
CA GLY A 210 4.83 -21.92 1.29
C GLY A 210 5.24 -20.84 2.30
N ILE A 211 5.00 -19.54 2.00
CA ILE A 211 5.14 -18.46 2.98
C ILE A 211 3.81 -18.30 3.73
N GLY A 212 3.88 -18.41 5.05
CA GLY A 212 2.73 -18.33 5.95
C GLY A 212 2.10 -16.93 6.06
N ALA A 213 1.10 -16.81 6.92
CA ALA A 213 0.45 -15.53 7.22
C ALA A 213 1.32 -14.68 8.16
N PHE A 214 1.30 -13.37 7.96
CA PHE A 214 1.92 -12.41 8.86
C PHE A 214 1.04 -12.20 10.11
N LYS A 215 1.61 -12.41 11.30
CA LYS A 215 0.91 -12.28 12.59
C LYS A 215 1.38 -11.08 13.42
N GLY A 216 2.20 -10.21 12.84
CA GLY A 216 2.84 -9.10 13.53
C GLY A 216 4.33 -9.34 13.75
N PHE A 217 5.03 -8.28 14.13
CA PHE A 217 6.41 -8.37 14.62
C PHE A 217 6.33 -8.66 16.12
N THR A 218 6.75 -9.84 16.54
CA THR A 218 7.01 -10.12 17.96
C THR A 218 8.34 -9.47 18.32
N GLN A 219 8.37 -8.72 19.39
CA GLN A 219 9.65 -8.36 20.03
C GLN A 219 10.16 -9.64 20.68
N ASP A 220 11.13 -10.30 20.04
CA ASP A 220 11.96 -11.33 20.67
C ASP A 220 13.13 -10.64 21.37
#